data_f9d49a09b4da79121a96270fda8b6e98
#
_entry.id   f9d49a09b4da79121a96270fda8b6e98
#
_cell.length_a   1.000
_cell.length_b   1.000
_cell.length_c   1.000
_cell.angle_alpha   90.00
_cell.angle_beta   90.00
_cell.angle_gamma   90.00
#
_symmetry.space_group_name_H-M   'P 1'
#
loop_
_entity.id
_entity.type
_entity.pdbx_description
1 polymer ?
#
loop_
_entity_poly.entity_id
_entity_poly.type
_entity_poly.pdbx_seq_one_letter_code
_entity_poly.pdbx_strand_id
1 'polypeptide(L)'
;MSKAINEKLVVWIEEKVKREYAEDISLVLLYGSFINGTANPKSDIDCYFIPRTERGYELAKTFILAGVGYDIFPMDWECAGNIAELEECLIPLVGDVKIIYSFSAEELKRFQRLQAKMKHNLADRQVLQAAARKRAEAAYKLYQDICKPNPLAEIRKLAGHIIMQLADAVSIYNHDYFHRGLKMQFQDLLKLQKEKDIPLRSCEEYLHTIQAKTAEESIRHSYGMLCTVGEYIGVGFSEELARDDGESGETAGMVKDISLSAVCLQRELDDAHREYGSERYDILNFYEWDNL
;
A
#
# COMPACT_ATOMS: atom_id res chain seq x y z
N MET A 1 11.36 -21.73 13.28
CA MET A 1 10.99 -22.60 12.14
C MET A 1 10.73 -21.76 10.89
N SER A 2 9.96 -20.67 10.91
CA SER A 2 9.71 -19.85 9.72
C SER A 2 10.95 -19.17 9.13
N LYS A 3 11.86 -18.63 9.93
CA LYS A 3 13.09 -17.99 9.42
C LYS A 3 13.92 -18.92 8.52
N ALA A 4 14.13 -20.16 8.95
CA ALA A 4 14.88 -21.13 8.15
C ALA A 4 14.12 -21.57 6.87
N ILE A 5 12.77 -21.59 6.91
CA ILE A 5 11.94 -21.84 5.72
C ILE A 5 12.06 -20.64 4.77
N ASN A 6 11.96 -19.42 5.29
CA ASN A 6 12.07 -18.20 4.52
C ASN A 6 13.43 -18.08 3.83
N GLU A 7 14.54 -18.36 4.54
CA GLU A 7 15.89 -18.39 3.95
C GLU A 7 16.01 -19.39 2.80
N LYS A 8 15.43 -20.61 2.96
CA LYS A 8 15.40 -21.62 1.88
C LYS A 8 14.53 -21.18 0.71
N LEU A 9 13.40 -20.53 0.97
CA LEU A 9 12.52 -20.02 -0.07
C LEU A 9 13.18 -18.93 -0.90
N VAL A 10 13.94 -18.02 -0.28
CA VAL A 10 14.73 -17.01 -0.99
C VAL A 10 15.72 -17.67 -1.97
N VAL A 11 16.46 -18.66 -1.51
CA VAL A 11 17.39 -19.41 -2.37
C VAL A 11 16.65 -20.10 -3.51
N TRP A 12 15.52 -20.74 -3.21
CA TRP A 12 14.70 -21.41 -4.21
C TRP A 12 14.16 -20.46 -5.28
N ILE A 13 13.69 -19.28 -4.88
CA ILE A 13 13.21 -18.25 -5.83
C ILE A 13 14.35 -17.82 -6.76
N GLU A 14 15.52 -17.52 -6.19
CA GLU A 14 16.70 -17.08 -6.96
C GLU A 14 17.15 -18.15 -7.96
N GLU A 15 17.24 -19.41 -7.52
CA GLU A 15 17.62 -20.54 -8.38
C GLU A 15 16.57 -20.83 -9.47
N LYS A 16 15.27 -20.74 -9.13
CA LYS A 16 14.19 -20.92 -10.09
C LYS A 16 14.25 -19.85 -11.18
N VAL A 17 14.43 -18.59 -10.83
CA VAL A 17 14.57 -17.50 -11.80
C VAL A 17 15.77 -17.73 -12.70
N LYS A 18 16.95 -18.05 -12.16
CA LYS A 18 18.17 -18.31 -12.93
C LYS A 18 18.02 -19.47 -13.90
N ARG A 19 17.28 -20.53 -13.52
CA ARG A 19 17.13 -21.74 -14.33
C ARG A 19 16.05 -21.63 -15.37
N GLU A 20 14.89 -21.02 -15.01
CA GLU A 20 13.67 -21.10 -15.82
C GLU A 20 13.24 -19.76 -16.43
N TYR A 21 13.61 -18.63 -15.82
CA TYR A 21 13.13 -17.30 -16.17
C TYR A 21 14.25 -16.25 -16.36
N ALA A 22 15.49 -16.71 -16.57
CA ALA A 22 16.63 -15.79 -16.64
C ALA A 22 16.47 -14.67 -17.67
N GLU A 23 15.86 -14.94 -18.84
CA GLU A 23 15.61 -13.97 -19.89
C GLU A 23 14.30 -13.18 -19.71
N ASP A 24 13.45 -13.60 -18.79
CA ASP A 24 12.09 -13.10 -18.64
C ASP A 24 11.89 -12.14 -17.46
N ILE A 25 12.85 -12.11 -16.51
CA ILE A 25 12.78 -11.32 -15.29
C ILE A 25 13.92 -10.30 -15.25
N SER A 26 13.60 -9.02 -15.04
CA SER A 26 14.56 -7.93 -14.83
C SER A 26 15.19 -8.00 -13.44
N LEU A 27 14.35 -8.00 -12.41
CA LEU A 27 14.75 -7.98 -11.02
C LEU A 27 13.83 -8.87 -10.18
N VAL A 28 14.38 -9.42 -9.08
CA VAL A 28 13.59 -10.00 -7.98
C VAL A 28 14.00 -9.30 -6.69
N LEU A 29 13.00 -8.85 -5.93
CA LEU A 29 13.19 -8.01 -4.77
C LEU A 29 12.39 -8.54 -3.58
N LEU A 30 13.00 -8.42 -2.40
CA LEU A 30 12.35 -8.70 -1.12
C LEU A 30 12.14 -7.39 -0.37
N TYR A 31 11.04 -7.28 0.38
CA TYR A 31 10.74 -6.14 1.24
C TYR A 31 10.06 -6.60 2.53
N GLY A 32 9.51 -5.68 3.33
CA GLY A 32 8.70 -6.01 4.49
C GLY A 32 9.45 -6.56 5.70
N SER A 33 8.73 -7.27 6.55
CA SER A 33 9.17 -7.65 7.90
C SER A 33 10.41 -8.54 7.92
N PHE A 34 10.59 -9.40 6.93
CA PHE A 34 11.75 -10.29 6.81
C PHE A 34 13.03 -9.50 6.57
N ILE A 35 12.98 -8.43 5.78
CA ILE A 35 14.15 -7.62 5.43
C ILE A 35 14.48 -6.60 6.52
N ASN A 36 13.48 -5.97 7.13
CA ASN A 36 13.68 -4.96 8.17
C ASN A 36 13.89 -5.55 9.58
N GLY A 37 13.91 -6.88 9.73
CA GLY A 37 14.22 -7.55 10.98
C GLY A 37 13.07 -7.58 12.00
N THR A 38 11.84 -7.25 11.59
CA THR A 38 10.66 -7.28 12.47
C THR A 38 9.80 -8.54 12.30
N ALA A 39 10.27 -9.52 11.51
CA ALA A 39 9.57 -10.77 11.27
C ALA A 39 9.32 -11.57 12.56
N ASN A 40 8.11 -12.10 12.68
CA ASN A 40 7.71 -13.02 13.73
C ASN A 40 7.67 -14.48 13.21
N PRO A 41 7.43 -15.50 14.07
CA PRO A 41 7.39 -16.90 13.66
C PRO A 41 6.34 -17.26 12.61
N LYS A 42 5.37 -16.39 12.32
CA LYS A 42 4.32 -16.55 11.31
C LYS A 42 4.49 -15.60 10.12
N SER A 43 5.58 -14.80 10.10
CA SER A 43 5.84 -13.91 8.98
C SER A 43 6.27 -14.68 7.75
N ASP A 44 5.72 -14.31 6.62
CA ASP A 44 6.07 -14.71 5.26
C ASP A 44 7.32 -13.96 4.74
N ILE A 45 7.56 -14.09 3.46
CA ILE A 45 8.46 -13.24 2.69
C ILE A 45 7.62 -12.42 1.74
N ASP A 46 7.71 -11.13 1.87
CA ASP A 46 7.15 -10.20 0.89
C ASP A 46 8.12 -10.14 -0.31
N CYS A 47 7.71 -10.70 -1.45
CA CYS A 47 8.54 -10.82 -2.65
C CYS A 47 7.81 -10.31 -3.87
N TYR A 48 8.48 -9.48 -4.65
CA TYR A 48 7.99 -9.11 -5.96
C TYR A 48 9.11 -9.19 -7.01
N PHE A 49 8.71 -9.19 -8.28
CA PHE A 49 9.64 -9.20 -9.40
C PHE A 49 9.19 -8.23 -10.50
N ILE A 50 10.16 -7.78 -11.31
CA ILE A 50 9.89 -6.95 -12.48
C ILE A 50 10.03 -7.82 -13.73
N PRO A 51 8.92 -8.13 -14.43
CA PRO A 51 8.95 -8.93 -15.65
C PRO A 51 9.58 -8.14 -16.81
N ARG A 52 10.21 -8.86 -17.75
CA ARG A 52 10.74 -8.33 -19.02
C ARG A 52 9.89 -8.75 -20.20
N THR A 53 9.26 -9.91 -20.11
CA THR A 53 8.45 -10.52 -21.17
C THR A 53 7.11 -10.96 -20.61
N GLU A 54 6.14 -11.26 -21.48
CA GLU A 54 4.86 -11.84 -21.07
C GLU A 54 5.03 -13.15 -20.30
N ARG A 55 6.02 -13.98 -20.68
CA ARG A 55 6.33 -15.21 -19.96
C ARG A 55 6.81 -14.95 -18.52
N GLY A 56 7.41 -13.80 -18.27
CA GLY A 56 7.85 -13.42 -16.92
C GLY A 56 6.72 -13.40 -15.91
N TYR A 57 5.48 -13.06 -16.31
CA TYR A 57 4.31 -13.06 -15.42
C TYR A 57 3.93 -14.46 -14.90
N GLU A 58 4.37 -15.55 -15.55
CA GLU A 58 4.14 -16.93 -15.08
C GLU A 58 4.91 -17.25 -13.78
N LEU A 59 5.87 -16.40 -13.39
CA LEU A 59 6.55 -16.52 -12.09
C LEU A 59 5.64 -16.19 -10.91
N ALA A 60 4.55 -15.43 -11.12
CA ALA A 60 3.59 -15.09 -10.08
C ALA A 60 3.00 -16.36 -9.43
N LYS A 61 3.08 -16.41 -8.09
CA LYS A 61 2.59 -17.55 -7.31
C LYS A 61 2.11 -17.09 -5.94
N THR A 62 0.90 -17.56 -5.60
CA THR A 62 0.39 -17.50 -4.23
C THR A 62 0.27 -18.94 -3.71
N PHE A 63 0.85 -19.24 -2.57
CA PHE A 63 0.85 -20.62 -2.02
C PHE A 63 0.97 -20.63 -0.50
N ILE A 64 0.60 -21.76 0.11
CA ILE A 64 0.75 -21.98 1.55
C ILE A 64 1.89 -22.96 1.80
N LEU A 65 2.86 -22.57 2.63
CA LEU A 65 3.95 -23.43 3.06
C LEU A 65 4.07 -23.41 4.59
N ALA A 66 3.96 -24.60 5.20
CA ALA A 66 3.99 -24.78 6.65
C ALA A 66 2.95 -23.89 7.43
N GLY A 67 1.76 -23.65 6.82
CA GLY A 67 0.68 -22.88 7.40
C GLY A 67 0.86 -21.36 7.30
N VAL A 68 1.84 -20.89 6.52
CA VAL A 68 2.07 -19.47 6.19
C VAL A 68 1.76 -19.27 4.71
N GLY A 69 0.96 -18.25 4.39
CA GLY A 69 0.70 -17.83 3.01
C GLY A 69 1.89 -17.03 2.49
N TYR A 70 2.29 -17.29 1.26
CA TYR A 70 3.35 -16.59 0.54
C TYR A 70 2.82 -16.06 -0.76
N ASP A 71 3.26 -14.88 -1.13
CA ASP A 71 2.91 -14.24 -2.38
C ASP A 71 4.15 -13.74 -3.12
N ILE A 72 4.26 -14.09 -4.39
CA ILE A 72 5.31 -13.64 -5.32
C ILE A 72 4.60 -12.97 -6.48
N PHE A 73 4.61 -11.63 -6.52
CA PHE A 73 3.78 -10.86 -7.45
C PHE A 73 4.62 -10.01 -8.41
N PRO A 74 4.09 -9.73 -9.62
CA PRO A 74 4.74 -8.85 -10.57
C PRO A 74 4.51 -7.38 -10.22
N MET A 75 5.52 -6.55 -10.46
CA MET A 75 5.43 -5.09 -10.49
C MET A 75 6.17 -4.59 -11.73
N ASP A 76 5.55 -3.73 -12.52
CA ASP A 76 6.20 -3.18 -13.70
C ASP A 76 7.12 -1.98 -13.39
N TRP A 77 7.87 -1.56 -14.40
CA TRP A 77 8.77 -0.41 -14.28
C TRP A 77 8.04 0.92 -14.15
N GLU A 78 6.82 1.01 -14.65
CA GLU A 78 5.98 2.22 -14.55
C GLU A 78 5.54 2.42 -13.11
N CYS A 79 5.03 1.36 -12.47
CA CYS A 79 4.69 1.38 -11.05
C CYS A 79 5.90 1.75 -10.17
N ALA A 80 7.08 1.14 -10.42
CA ALA A 80 8.30 1.50 -9.71
C ALA A 80 8.69 2.98 -9.93
N GLY A 81 8.45 3.51 -11.12
CA GLY A 81 8.63 4.92 -11.46
C GLY A 81 7.68 5.83 -10.67
N ASN A 82 6.40 5.50 -10.63
CA ASN A 82 5.37 6.25 -9.91
C ASN A 82 5.63 6.27 -8.40
N ILE A 83 6.10 5.14 -7.84
CA ILE A 83 6.56 5.10 -6.44
C ILE A 83 7.74 6.07 -6.21
N ALA A 84 8.71 6.08 -7.11
CA ALA A 84 9.87 6.98 -6.99
C ALA A 84 9.48 8.47 -7.11
N GLU A 85 8.39 8.77 -7.83
CA GLU A 85 7.80 10.12 -7.91
C GLU A 85 6.90 10.46 -6.71
N LEU A 86 6.75 9.56 -5.75
CA LEU A 86 5.82 9.68 -4.61
C LEU A 86 4.36 9.78 -5.06
N GLU A 87 4.00 9.18 -6.19
CA GLU A 87 2.62 9.14 -6.68
C GLU A 87 1.82 7.99 -6.06
N GLU A 88 2.50 6.94 -5.60
CA GLU A 88 1.94 5.75 -4.97
C GLU A 88 2.24 5.70 -3.48
N CYS A 89 1.34 5.07 -2.68
CA CYS A 89 1.51 4.92 -1.24
C CYS A 89 2.48 3.81 -0.82
N LEU A 90 2.85 2.90 -1.73
CA LEU A 90 3.70 1.74 -1.42
C LEU A 90 5.19 2.06 -1.56
N ILE A 91 5.63 3.16 -0.97
CA ILE A 91 7.01 3.65 -1.02
C ILE A 91 8.05 2.60 -0.58
N PRO A 92 7.80 1.72 0.41
CA PRO A 92 8.73 0.65 0.78
C PRO A 92 9.12 -0.29 -0.36
N LEU A 93 8.26 -0.46 -1.39
CA LEU A 93 8.57 -1.31 -2.55
C LEU A 93 9.75 -0.80 -3.40
N VAL A 94 10.15 0.45 -3.25
CA VAL A 94 11.37 1.00 -3.88
C VAL A 94 12.40 1.36 -2.81
N GLY A 95 11.95 1.88 -1.66
CA GLY A 95 12.83 2.39 -0.60
C GLY A 95 13.50 1.33 0.24
N ASP A 96 12.75 0.33 0.67
CA ASP A 96 13.15 -0.61 1.72
C ASP A 96 13.26 -2.04 1.18
N VAL A 97 14.02 -2.22 0.11
CA VAL A 97 14.11 -3.51 -0.58
C VAL A 97 15.51 -4.12 -0.54
N LYS A 98 15.56 -5.45 -0.64
CA LYS A 98 16.76 -6.22 -0.94
C LYS A 98 16.61 -6.88 -2.30
N ILE A 99 17.47 -6.51 -3.25
CA ILE A 99 17.52 -7.14 -4.57
C ILE A 99 18.24 -8.48 -4.42
N ILE A 100 17.61 -9.58 -4.83
CA ILE A 100 18.16 -10.93 -4.78
C ILE A 100 18.55 -11.47 -6.16
N TYR A 101 17.98 -10.89 -7.23
CA TYR A 101 18.31 -11.23 -8.61
C TYR A 101 18.29 -9.97 -9.48
N SER A 102 19.20 -9.91 -10.43
CA SER A 102 19.21 -8.91 -11.51
C SER A 102 19.66 -9.54 -12.81
N PHE A 103 18.89 -9.31 -13.88
CA PHE A 103 19.24 -9.77 -15.23
C PHE A 103 20.55 -9.18 -15.73
N SER A 104 20.77 -7.89 -15.50
CA SER A 104 21.95 -7.17 -15.95
C SER A 104 22.36 -6.04 -15.02
N ALA A 105 23.58 -5.56 -15.19
CA ALA A 105 24.07 -4.36 -14.49
C ALA A 105 23.27 -3.10 -14.86
N GLU A 106 22.72 -3.04 -16.09
CA GLU A 106 21.90 -1.94 -16.56
C GLU A 106 20.56 -1.90 -15.84
N GLU A 107 19.89 -3.04 -15.68
CA GLU A 107 18.61 -3.15 -14.95
C GLU A 107 18.80 -2.80 -13.47
N LEU A 108 19.88 -3.29 -12.87
CA LEU A 108 20.24 -2.92 -11.50
C LEU A 108 20.45 -1.39 -11.37
N LYS A 109 21.21 -0.79 -12.26
CA LYS A 109 21.42 0.67 -12.28
C LYS A 109 20.14 1.45 -12.55
N ARG A 110 19.22 0.92 -13.38
CA ARG A 110 17.91 1.52 -13.62
C ARG A 110 17.13 1.62 -12.31
N PHE A 111 17.04 0.55 -11.54
CA PHE A 111 16.35 0.55 -10.26
C PHE A 111 17.04 1.46 -9.23
N GLN A 112 18.36 1.43 -9.14
CA GLN A 112 19.13 2.31 -8.25
C GLN A 112 18.91 3.79 -8.57
N ARG A 113 18.68 4.16 -9.85
CA ARG A 113 18.29 5.54 -10.21
C ARG A 113 16.91 5.91 -9.68
N LEU A 114 15.95 4.98 -9.67
CA LEU A 114 14.63 5.20 -9.05
C LEU A 114 14.77 5.40 -7.54
N GLN A 115 15.57 4.58 -6.85
CA GLN A 115 15.87 4.77 -5.42
C GLN A 115 16.51 6.14 -5.13
N ALA A 116 17.47 6.55 -5.96
CA ALA A 116 18.10 7.86 -5.82
C ALA A 116 17.13 9.02 -6.07
N LYS A 117 16.24 8.89 -7.06
CA LYS A 117 15.17 9.85 -7.36
C LYS A 117 14.20 9.97 -6.19
N MET A 118 13.70 8.83 -5.70
CA MET A 118 12.82 8.79 -4.54
C MET A 118 13.45 9.48 -3.32
N LYS A 119 14.71 9.17 -3.02
CA LYS A 119 15.44 9.83 -1.93
C LYS A 119 15.58 11.34 -2.14
N HIS A 120 15.80 11.79 -3.37
CA HIS A 120 15.82 13.21 -3.71
C HIS A 120 14.46 13.86 -3.48
N ASN A 121 13.38 13.24 -3.97
CA ASN A 121 12.01 13.71 -3.80
C ASN A 121 11.60 13.78 -2.31
N LEU A 122 11.99 12.79 -1.49
CA LEU A 122 11.77 12.80 -0.04
C LEU A 122 12.54 13.90 0.71
N ALA A 123 13.54 14.52 0.09
CA ALA A 123 14.26 15.66 0.64
C ALA A 123 13.68 17.01 0.17
N ASP A 124 12.87 17.01 -0.88
CA ASP A 124 12.31 18.24 -1.48
C ASP A 124 10.95 18.58 -0.86
N ARG A 125 10.91 19.65 -0.07
CA ARG A 125 9.68 20.11 0.61
C ARG A 125 8.54 20.43 -0.34
N GLN A 126 8.80 20.97 -1.53
CA GLN A 126 7.74 21.30 -2.48
C GLN A 126 7.12 20.04 -3.07
N VAL A 127 7.95 19.05 -3.41
CA VAL A 127 7.50 17.74 -3.87
C VAL A 127 6.65 17.06 -2.80
N LEU A 128 7.10 17.06 -1.55
CA LEU A 128 6.37 16.43 -0.44
C LEU A 128 5.03 17.12 -0.17
N GLN A 129 4.98 18.44 -0.20
CA GLN A 129 3.72 19.18 -0.05
C GLN A 129 2.73 18.87 -1.18
N ALA A 130 3.21 18.79 -2.42
CA ALA A 130 2.39 18.42 -3.57
C ALA A 130 1.88 16.97 -3.46
N ALA A 131 2.74 16.03 -3.07
CA ALA A 131 2.38 14.63 -2.88
C ALA A 131 1.36 14.45 -1.74
N ALA A 132 1.56 15.12 -0.58
CA ALA A 132 0.61 15.08 0.53
C ALA A 132 -0.76 15.67 0.14
N ARG A 133 -0.79 16.78 -0.60
CA ARG A 133 -2.01 17.37 -1.13
C ARG A 133 -2.75 16.40 -2.06
N LYS A 134 -2.05 15.77 -3.01
CA LYS A 134 -2.62 14.81 -3.96
C LYS A 134 -3.31 13.65 -3.23
N ARG A 135 -2.70 13.14 -2.14
CA ARG A 135 -3.29 12.08 -1.31
C ARG A 135 -4.54 12.54 -0.56
N ALA A 136 -4.50 13.74 0.01
CA ALA A 136 -5.67 14.31 0.69
C ALA A 136 -6.83 14.58 -0.30
N GLU A 137 -6.54 15.02 -1.52
CA GLU A 137 -7.53 15.17 -2.59
C GLU A 137 -8.09 13.82 -3.04
N ALA A 138 -7.28 12.76 -3.12
CA ALA A 138 -7.74 11.40 -3.38
C ALA A 138 -8.66 10.89 -2.25
N ALA A 139 -8.28 11.12 -1.00
CA ALA A 139 -9.12 10.81 0.16
C ALA A 139 -10.46 11.57 0.13
N TYR A 140 -10.45 12.83 -0.30
CA TYR A 140 -11.68 13.62 -0.44
C TYR A 140 -12.61 13.07 -1.53
N LYS A 141 -12.09 12.61 -2.66
CA LYS A 141 -12.90 11.94 -3.69
C LYS A 141 -13.54 10.65 -3.15
N LEU A 142 -12.79 9.84 -2.41
CA LEU A 142 -13.35 8.65 -1.75
C LEU A 142 -14.40 9.05 -0.71
N TYR A 143 -14.24 10.18 -0.02
CA TYR A 143 -15.24 10.70 0.91
C TYR A 143 -16.54 11.11 0.18
N GLN A 144 -16.45 11.70 -1.00
CA GLN A 144 -17.64 11.97 -1.82
C GLN A 144 -18.38 10.67 -2.23
N ASP A 145 -17.61 9.60 -2.50
CA ASP A 145 -18.20 8.30 -2.84
C ASP A 145 -18.84 7.62 -1.61
N ILE A 146 -18.24 7.70 -0.42
CA ILE A 146 -18.78 7.12 0.81
C ILE A 146 -20.10 7.78 1.23
N CYS A 147 -20.33 9.05 0.86
CA CYS A 147 -21.58 9.78 1.12
C CYS A 147 -22.74 9.35 0.22
N LYS A 148 -22.49 8.58 -0.84
CA LYS A 148 -23.53 8.01 -1.71
C LYS A 148 -24.20 6.81 -1.02
N PRO A 149 -25.41 6.41 -1.45
CA PRO A 149 -26.06 5.20 -0.94
C PRO A 149 -25.22 3.96 -1.23
N ASN A 150 -24.60 3.39 -0.19
CA ASN A 150 -23.74 2.21 -0.28
C ASN A 150 -24.08 1.20 0.82
N PRO A 151 -23.86 -0.11 0.60
CA PRO A 151 -23.88 -1.10 1.68
C PRO A 151 -22.82 -0.79 2.74
N LEU A 152 -23.06 -1.18 4.02
CA LEU A 152 -22.12 -0.93 5.12
C LEU A 152 -20.70 -1.46 4.84
N ALA A 153 -20.60 -2.63 4.21
CA ALA A 153 -19.30 -3.21 3.84
C ALA A 153 -18.50 -2.30 2.89
N GLU A 154 -19.15 -1.72 1.88
CA GLU A 154 -18.50 -0.79 0.95
C GLU A 154 -18.14 0.53 1.64
N ILE A 155 -19.02 1.05 2.51
CA ILE A 155 -18.74 2.24 3.33
C ILE A 155 -17.46 2.01 4.17
N ARG A 156 -17.34 0.86 4.84
CA ARG A 156 -16.17 0.53 5.65
C ARG A 156 -14.88 0.41 4.81
N LYS A 157 -14.98 -0.20 3.65
CA LYS A 157 -13.87 -0.31 2.72
C LYS A 157 -13.40 1.08 2.27
N LEU A 158 -14.32 1.95 1.84
CA LEU A 158 -14.00 3.32 1.45
C LEU A 158 -13.41 4.12 2.62
N ALA A 159 -13.98 3.99 3.83
CA ALA A 159 -13.45 4.63 5.03
C ALA A 159 -12.02 4.18 5.34
N GLY A 160 -11.73 2.89 5.20
CA GLY A 160 -10.39 2.34 5.33
C GLY A 160 -9.40 2.96 4.34
N HIS A 161 -9.79 3.10 3.07
CA HIS A 161 -8.95 3.76 2.07
C HIS A 161 -8.76 5.26 2.35
N ILE A 162 -9.79 5.96 2.84
CA ILE A 162 -9.69 7.38 3.22
C ILE A 162 -8.63 7.56 4.30
N ILE A 163 -8.71 6.83 5.42
CA ILE A 163 -7.75 6.98 6.52
C ILE A 163 -6.34 6.54 6.13
N MET A 164 -6.20 5.55 5.27
CA MET A 164 -4.92 5.14 4.71
C MET A 164 -4.26 6.26 3.93
N GLN A 165 -4.97 6.89 3.00
CA GLN A 165 -4.48 8.01 2.20
C GLN A 165 -4.12 9.22 3.06
N LEU A 166 -4.94 9.53 4.06
CA LEU A 166 -4.70 10.67 4.95
C LEU A 166 -3.52 10.43 5.89
N ALA A 167 -3.34 9.22 6.41
CA ALA A 167 -2.17 8.86 7.21
C ALA A 167 -0.88 8.97 6.37
N ASP A 168 -0.91 8.49 5.12
CA ASP A 168 0.22 8.60 4.20
C ASP A 168 0.52 10.07 3.85
N ALA A 169 -0.51 10.90 3.64
CA ALA A 169 -0.35 12.34 3.44
C ALA A 169 0.39 13.00 4.62
N VAL A 170 0.02 12.65 5.85
CA VAL A 170 0.69 13.16 7.06
C VAL A 170 2.14 12.70 7.12
N SER A 171 2.41 11.43 6.84
CA SER A 171 3.77 10.87 6.87
C SER A 171 4.69 11.58 5.87
N ILE A 172 4.26 11.67 4.61
CA ILE A 172 5.01 12.35 3.54
C ILE A 172 5.23 13.83 3.83
N TYR A 173 4.20 14.54 4.31
CA TYR A 173 4.32 15.95 4.68
C TYR A 173 5.42 16.18 5.75
N ASN A 174 5.68 15.16 6.58
CA ASN A 174 6.72 15.17 7.61
C ASN A 174 8.06 14.57 7.17
N HIS A 175 8.30 14.42 5.86
CA HIS A 175 9.53 13.88 5.29
C HIS A 175 9.80 12.41 5.65
N ASP A 176 8.73 11.61 5.77
CA ASP A 176 8.80 10.20 6.12
C ASP A 176 7.76 9.39 5.33
N TYR A 177 7.79 8.07 5.46
CA TYR A 177 6.78 7.15 4.93
C TYR A 177 6.67 5.91 5.82
N PHE A 178 5.60 5.15 5.66
CA PHE A 178 5.38 3.96 6.50
C PHE A 178 6.22 2.77 6.02
N HIS A 179 7.31 2.45 6.74
CA HIS A 179 8.26 1.39 6.39
C HIS A 179 7.74 -0.03 6.66
N ARG A 180 6.73 -0.20 7.50
CA ARG A 180 6.27 -1.50 8.01
C ARG A 180 4.97 -2.01 7.39
N GLY A 181 4.48 -1.37 6.34
CA GLY A 181 3.23 -1.70 5.67
C GLY A 181 1.96 -1.35 6.46
N LEU A 182 0.81 -1.60 5.87
CA LEU A 182 -0.50 -1.12 6.35
C LEU A 182 -0.87 -1.65 7.75
N LYS A 183 -0.52 -2.89 8.07
CA LYS A 183 -0.82 -3.49 9.39
C LYS A 183 -0.24 -2.70 10.57
N MET A 184 0.85 -1.98 10.33
CA MET A 184 1.55 -1.21 11.35
C MET A 184 1.30 0.30 11.21
N GLN A 185 0.52 0.73 10.21
CA GLN A 185 0.34 2.14 9.88
C GLN A 185 -0.16 2.97 11.06
N PHE A 186 -1.09 2.45 11.86
CA PHE A 186 -1.60 3.17 13.03
C PHE A 186 -0.53 3.36 14.11
N GLN A 187 0.26 2.32 14.41
CA GLN A 187 1.36 2.44 15.39
C GLN A 187 2.44 3.40 14.90
N ASP A 188 2.73 3.38 13.59
CA ASP A 188 3.69 4.31 12.99
C ASP A 188 3.15 5.75 12.99
N LEU A 189 1.85 5.94 12.76
CA LEU A 189 1.19 7.24 12.87
C LEU A 189 1.25 7.78 14.32
N LEU A 190 1.00 6.93 15.33
CA LEU A 190 1.15 7.28 16.76
C LEU A 190 2.59 7.64 17.11
N LYS A 191 3.58 6.95 16.54
CA LYS A 191 4.99 7.28 16.73
C LYS A 191 5.30 8.65 16.10
N LEU A 192 4.87 8.87 14.89
CA LEU A 192 5.03 10.12 14.18
C LEU A 192 4.37 11.29 14.94
N GLN A 193 3.20 11.06 15.55
CA GLN A 193 2.53 12.05 16.39
C GLN A 193 3.42 12.52 17.56
N LYS A 194 4.11 11.60 18.20
CA LYS A 194 5.00 11.93 19.33
C LYS A 194 6.30 12.60 18.90
N GLU A 195 6.81 12.25 17.71
CA GLU A 195 8.12 12.72 17.23
C GLU A 195 8.02 14.02 16.43
N LYS A 196 6.91 14.27 15.74
CA LYS A 196 6.74 15.36 14.78
C LYS A 196 5.60 16.33 15.14
N ASP A 197 4.96 16.14 16.30
CA ASP A 197 3.87 16.99 16.78
C ASP A 197 2.70 17.13 15.79
N ILE A 198 2.35 16.05 15.10
CA ILE A 198 1.17 16.03 14.24
C ILE A 198 -0.10 16.10 15.10
N PRO A 199 -1.23 16.61 14.58
CA PRO A 199 -2.46 16.72 15.36
C PRO A 199 -2.89 15.38 15.97
N LEU A 200 -3.01 15.29 17.29
CA LEU A 200 -3.46 14.09 17.99
C LEU A 200 -4.82 13.61 17.47
N ARG A 201 -5.69 14.54 17.10
CA ARG A 201 -7.00 14.25 16.52
C ARG A 201 -6.90 13.39 15.23
N SER A 202 -5.81 13.48 14.46
CA SER A 202 -5.60 12.59 13.31
C SER A 202 -5.53 11.12 13.72
N CYS A 203 -4.87 10.82 14.85
CA CYS A 203 -4.78 9.47 15.39
C CYS A 203 -6.13 9.01 15.99
N GLU A 204 -6.82 9.91 16.69
CA GLU A 204 -8.14 9.65 17.28
C GLU A 204 -9.16 9.31 16.20
N GLU A 205 -9.28 10.12 15.16
CA GLU A 205 -10.22 9.90 14.05
C GLU A 205 -9.85 8.64 13.23
N TYR A 206 -8.55 8.34 13.06
CA TYR A 206 -8.10 7.09 12.45
C TYR A 206 -8.63 5.89 13.24
N LEU A 207 -8.42 5.87 14.56
CA LEU A 207 -8.86 4.79 15.42
C LEU A 207 -10.40 4.66 15.46
N HIS A 208 -11.11 5.79 15.59
CA HIS A 208 -12.57 5.80 15.59
C HIS A 208 -13.13 5.28 14.27
N THR A 209 -12.51 5.59 13.12
CA THR A 209 -12.94 5.06 11.81
C THR A 209 -12.83 3.54 11.77
N ILE A 210 -11.73 2.96 12.27
CA ILE A 210 -11.55 1.50 12.35
C ILE A 210 -12.59 0.87 13.27
N GLN A 211 -12.89 1.50 14.41
CA GLN A 211 -13.80 0.98 15.42
C GLN A 211 -15.30 1.24 15.11
N ALA A 212 -15.61 2.01 14.07
CA ALA A 212 -16.96 2.39 13.71
C ALA A 212 -17.86 1.16 13.48
N LYS A 213 -19.04 1.16 14.09
CA LYS A 213 -20.03 0.07 13.97
C LYS A 213 -21.13 0.36 12.95
N THR A 214 -21.34 1.63 12.61
CA THR A 214 -22.39 2.08 11.69
C THR A 214 -21.79 2.83 10.50
N ALA A 215 -22.59 2.95 9.43
CA ALA A 215 -22.26 3.78 8.28
C ALA A 215 -22.03 5.25 8.67
N GLU A 216 -22.94 5.78 9.51
CA GLU A 216 -22.87 7.17 9.97
C GLU A 216 -21.58 7.46 10.76
N GLU A 217 -21.18 6.55 11.66
CA GLU A 217 -19.92 6.67 12.39
C GLU A 217 -18.73 6.66 11.45
N SER A 218 -18.70 5.70 10.49
CA SER A 218 -17.61 5.59 9.50
C SER A 218 -17.46 6.86 8.67
N ILE A 219 -18.57 7.42 8.18
CA ILE A 219 -18.59 8.65 7.39
C ILE A 219 -18.14 9.84 8.24
N ARG A 220 -18.67 9.99 9.46
CA ARG A 220 -18.36 11.09 10.36
C ARG A 220 -16.88 11.13 10.75
N HIS A 221 -16.31 9.99 11.13
CA HIS A 221 -14.90 9.92 11.53
C HIS A 221 -13.94 10.08 10.35
N SER A 222 -14.29 9.54 9.18
CA SER A 222 -13.54 9.79 7.94
C SER A 222 -13.49 11.29 7.60
N TYR A 223 -14.61 12.00 7.76
CA TYR A 223 -14.67 13.45 7.59
C TYR A 223 -13.84 14.20 8.64
N GLY A 224 -13.92 13.78 9.90
CA GLY A 224 -13.12 14.35 10.98
C GLY A 224 -11.62 14.28 10.69
N MET A 225 -11.15 13.12 10.22
CA MET A 225 -9.76 12.96 9.82
C MET A 225 -9.40 13.79 8.59
N LEU A 226 -10.28 13.83 7.59
CA LEU A 226 -10.08 14.64 6.38
C LEU A 226 -9.89 16.12 6.71
N CYS A 227 -10.77 16.70 7.55
CA CYS A 227 -10.66 18.10 8.00
C CYS A 227 -9.36 18.33 8.79
N THR A 228 -9.06 17.45 9.74
CA THR A 228 -7.87 17.61 10.61
C THR A 228 -6.57 17.55 9.80
N VAL A 229 -6.46 16.58 8.90
CA VAL A 229 -5.27 16.43 8.04
C VAL A 229 -5.21 17.57 7.01
N GLY A 230 -6.36 17.93 6.41
CA GLY A 230 -6.44 19.04 5.46
C GLY A 230 -5.94 20.36 6.08
N GLU A 231 -6.43 20.70 7.28
CA GLU A 231 -5.96 21.87 8.03
C GLU A 231 -4.45 21.83 8.29
N TYR A 232 -3.94 20.66 8.73
CA TYR A 232 -2.53 20.47 9.05
C TYR A 232 -1.61 20.67 7.83
N ILE A 233 -2.00 20.16 6.66
CA ILE A 233 -1.21 20.30 5.42
C ILE A 233 -1.57 21.55 4.59
N GLY A 234 -2.50 22.39 5.07
CA GLY A 234 -2.92 23.62 4.41
C GLY A 234 -3.86 23.42 3.22
N VAL A 235 -4.75 22.41 3.28
CA VAL A 235 -5.79 22.12 2.28
C VAL A 235 -7.16 22.21 2.94
N GLY A 236 -8.04 23.05 2.40
CA GLY A 236 -9.44 23.16 2.88
C GLY A 236 -10.37 22.20 2.12
N PHE A 237 -11.23 21.51 2.86
CA PHE A 237 -12.31 20.69 2.31
C PHE A 237 -13.66 21.21 2.82
N SER A 238 -14.66 21.35 1.94
CA SER A 238 -15.99 21.83 2.30
C SER A 238 -17.01 20.71 2.26
N GLU A 239 -17.94 20.69 3.22
CA GLU A 239 -19.04 19.73 3.28
C GLU A 239 -20.06 19.93 2.12
N GLU A 240 -20.14 21.13 1.56
CA GLU A 240 -21.10 21.50 0.51
C GLU A 240 -20.84 20.78 -0.82
N LEU A 241 -19.58 20.41 -1.11
CA LEU A 241 -19.21 19.67 -2.34
C LEU A 241 -19.61 18.18 -2.28
N ALA A 242 -20.02 17.66 -1.13
CA ALA A 242 -20.48 16.27 -1.00
C ALA A 242 -21.93 16.08 -1.50
N ARG A 243 -22.64 17.14 -1.87
CA ARG A 243 -24.06 17.10 -2.28
C ARG A 243 -24.33 17.41 -3.75
N ASP A 244 -23.31 17.79 -4.52
CA ASP A 244 -23.49 18.14 -5.93
C ASP A 244 -22.66 17.24 -6.84
N ASP A 245 -23.29 16.57 -7.66
CA ASP A 245 -23.48 16.36 -9.07
C ASP A 245 -22.85 15.13 -9.69
N GLY A 246 -23.76 14.38 -10.30
CA GLY A 246 -23.47 13.47 -11.38
C GLY A 246 -22.79 14.19 -12.55
N GLU A 247 -21.84 13.49 -13.16
CA GLU A 247 -21.07 13.80 -14.36
C GLU A 247 -19.67 14.38 -14.14
N SER A 248 -18.69 13.50 -13.94
CA SER A 248 -17.39 13.65 -14.59
C SER A 248 -16.71 12.28 -14.77
N GLY A 249 -16.51 11.90 -16.02
CA GLY A 249 -15.88 10.64 -16.43
C GLY A 249 -14.36 10.56 -16.19
N GLU A 250 -13.76 11.56 -15.53
CA GLU A 250 -12.33 11.57 -15.21
C GLU A 250 -11.96 10.82 -13.92
N THR A 251 -12.93 10.63 -13.02
CA THR A 251 -12.72 9.84 -11.79
C THR A 251 -12.54 8.34 -12.05
N ALA A 252 -13.04 7.84 -13.18
CA ALA A 252 -12.91 6.42 -13.54
C ALA A 252 -11.47 6.00 -13.89
N GLY A 253 -10.60 6.93 -14.29
CA GLY A 253 -9.19 6.67 -14.60
C GLY A 253 -8.35 6.52 -13.32
N MET A 254 -8.49 7.44 -12.36
CA MET A 254 -7.68 7.46 -11.14
C MET A 254 -8.04 6.35 -10.15
N VAL A 255 -9.33 5.98 -10.09
CA VAL A 255 -9.79 4.79 -9.34
C VAL A 255 -9.29 3.51 -10.03
N LYS A 256 -9.05 3.52 -11.35
CA LYS A 256 -8.43 2.39 -12.05
C LYS A 256 -6.97 2.18 -11.66
N ASP A 257 -6.19 3.20 -11.40
CA ASP A 257 -4.76 3.07 -11.09
C ASP A 257 -4.51 2.66 -9.63
N ILE A 258 -5.27 3.22 -8.67
CA ILE A 258 -5.32 2.70 -7.29
C ILE A 258 -5.92 1.28 -7.28
N SER A 259 -6.88 1.02 -8.17
CA SER A 259 -7.50 -0.28 -8.40
C SER A 259 -6.55 -1.27 -9.06
N LEU A 260 -5.50 -0.91 -9.80
CA LEU A 260 -4.67 -1.93 -10.43
C LEU A 260 -3.83 -2.68 -9.39
N SER A 261 -3.24 -1.99 -8.41
CA SER A 261 -2.55 -2.66 -7.29
C SER A 261 -3.55 -3.38 -6.37
N ALA A 262 -4.71 -2.78 -6.09
CA ALA A 262 -5.78 -3.42 -5.31
C ALA A 262 -6.58 -4.44 -6.12
N VAL A 263 -6.73 -4.29 -7.44
CA VAL A 263 -7.39 -5.26 -8.34
C VAL A 263 -6.47 -6.39 -8.73
N CYS A 264 -5.16 -6.19 -8.87
CA CYS A 264 -4.22 -7.30 -8.92
C CYS A 264 -4.26 -8.08 -7.61
N LEU A 265 -4.15 -7.42 -6.47
CA LEU A 265 -4.29 -8.06 -5.16
C LEU A 265 -5.66 -8.73 -4.98
N GLN A 266 -6.76 -8.08 -5.39
CA GLN A 266 -8.11 -8.63 -5.31
C GLN A 266 -8.32 -9.80 -6.28
N ARG A 267 -7.77 -9.76 -7.49
CA ARG A 267 -7.87 -10.82 -8.48
C ARG A 267 -7.09 -12.06 -8.05
N GLU A 268 -5.90 -11.86 -7.46
CA GLU A 268 -5.07 -12.92 -6.90
C GLU A 268 -5.72 -13.53 -5.66
N LEU A 269 -6.39 -12.73 -4.84
CA LEU A 269 -7.18 -13.20 -3.71
C LEU A 269 -8.44 -13.95 -4.13
N ASP A 270 -9.14 -13.50 -5.16
CA ASP A 270 -10.29 -14.19 -5.73
C ASP A 270 -9.90 -15.51 -6.40
N ASP A 271 -8.69 -15.58 -6.98
CA ASP A 271 -8.13 -16.81 -7.54
C ASP A 271 -7.65 -17.75 -6.43
N ALA A 272 -7.02 -17.25 -5.37
CA ALA A 272 -6.70 -18.01 -4.17
C ALA A 272 -7.95 -18.49 -3.42
N HIS A 273 -9.02 -17.69 -3.35
CA HIS A 273 -10.34 -18.08 -2.83
C HIS A 273 -10.97 -19.23 -3.62
N ARG A 274 -10.84 -19.22 -4.95
CA ARG A 274 -11.34 -20.32 -5.80
C ARG A 274 -10.54 -21.60 -5.63
N GLU A 275 -9.25 -21.51 -5.36
CA GLU A 275 -8.35 -22.66 -5.25
C GLU A 275 -8.30 -23.26 -3.83
N TYR A 276 -8.49 -22.45 -2.77
CA TYR A 276 -8.24 -22.86 -1.38
C TYR A 276 -9.45 -22.69 -0.41
N GLY A 277 -10.62 -22.21 -0.90
CA GLY A 277 -11.85 -22.06 -0.11
C GLY A 277 -11.89 -20.77 0.73
N SER A 278 -13.12 -20.30 0.96
CA SER A 278 -13.47 -18.94 1.43
C SER A 278 -13.11 -18.57 2.88
N GLU A 279 -12.52 -19.45 3.67
CA GLU A 279 -12.36 -19.22 5.12
C GLU A 279 -11.08 -18.49 5.54
N ARG A 280 -10.13 -18.14 4.66
CA ARG A 280 -8.80 -17.68 5.10
C ARG A 280 -8.28 -16.36 4.56
N TYR A 281 -8.87 -15.78 3.51
CA TYR A 281 -8.34 -14.54 2.92
C TYR A 281 -9.45 -13.60 2.47
N ASP A 282 -10.19 -13.08 3.44
CA ASP A 282 -11.04 -11.92 3.20
C ASP A 282 -10.20 -10.67 3.45
N ILE A 283 -9.94 -9.86 2.42
CA ILE A 283 -9.26 -8.55 2.58
C ILE A 283 -10.05 -7.66 3.53
N LEU A 284 -11.37 -7.87 3.64
CA LEU A 284 -12.21 -7.19 4.62
C LEU A 284 -11.80 -7.52 6.07
N ASN A 285 -11.12 -8.66 6.31
CA ASN A 285 -10.52 -9.00 7.60
C ASN A 285 -9.21 -8.26 7.91
N PHE A 286 -8.64 -7.49 6.99
CA PHE A 286 -7.57 -6.53 7.34
C PHE A 286 -8.03 -5.49 8.37
N TYR A 287 -9.32 -5.28 8.51
CA TYR A 287 -9.95 -4.34 9.43
C TYR A 287 -10.71 -5.00 10.59
N GLU A 288 -10.77 -6.34 10.66
CA GLU A 288 -11.24 -7.03 11.85
C GLU A 288 -10.10 -7.14 12.89
N TRP A 289 -9.88 -6.04 13.57
CA TRP A 289 -8.93 -5.91 14.67
C TRP A 289 -9.59 -6.33 15.99
N ASP A 290 -10.04 -7.59 16.10
CA ASP A 290 -10.60 -8.11 17.35
C ASP A 290 -9.55 -8.53 18.39
N ASN A 291 -8.28 -8.16 18.21
CA ASN A 291 -7.20 -8.47 19.16
C ASN A 291 -6.22 -7.29 19.33
N LEU A 292 -6.73 -6.11 19.62
CA LEU A 292 -5.98 -5.05 20.30
C LEU A 292 -6.58 -4.75 21.64
#